data_9f40c820807ccdaa1707533ad76144a7
#
_entry.id   9f40c820807ccdaa1707533ad76144a7
#
_cell.length_a   1.000
_cell.length_b   1.000
_cell.length_c   1.000
_cell.angle_alpha   90.00
_cell.angle_beta   90.00
_cell.angle_gamma   90.00
#
_symmetry.space_group_name_H-M   'P 1'
#
loop_
_entity.id
_entity.type
_entity.pdbx_description
1 polymer ?
#
loop_
_entity_poly.entity_id
_entity_poly.type
_entity_poly.pdbx_seq_one_letter_code
_entity_poly.pdbx_strand_id
1 'polypeptide(L)'
;YFSPQFAYQNPGDDIIIMDIDQIVVGNVDELLSWPVKERELLTYGQWWNAKLPINGGFYKFKSGSLKEVWDNFIKGANFWQNHYYETGRVSAKYYGEQNYVYNQIKENNIKISLTPEKWLCKYTNDFKENVKLNRTYREKFDAEYMILDETHPNIKMVHIAGVGKTIHEIDEQFIKDNWK
;
A
#
# COMPACT_ATOMS: atom_id res chain seq x y z
N TYR A 1 5.47 -13.17 1.68
CA TYR A 1 6.03 -12.78 0.37
C TYR A 1 7.49 -12.33 0.42
N PHE A 2 8.04 -11.90 1.52
CA PHE A 2 9.48 -11.58 1.64
C PHE A 2 10.40 -12.82 1.80
N SER A 3 9.84 -14.03 1.90
CA SER A 3 10.63 -15.26 1.89
C SER A 3 11.41 -15.40 0.59
N PRO A 4 12.69 -15.80 0.63
CA PRO A 4 13.47 -16.05 -0.57
C PRO A 4 12.90 -17.16 -1.47
N GLN A 5 12.04 -18.01 -0.93
CA GLN A 5 11.37 -19.09 -1.66
C GLN A 5 9.92 -18.74 -2.06
N PHE A 6 9.50 -17.49 -1.84
CA PHE A 6 8.13 -17.09 -2.18
C PHE A 6 7.83 -17.29 -3.67
N ALA A 7 6.73 -18.00 -3.94
CA ALA A 7 6.23 -18.26 -5.29
C ALA A 7 7.25 -18.89 -6.27
N TYR A 8 8.26 -19.59 -5.75
CA TYR A 8 9.30 -20.25 -6.56
C TYR A 8 10.05 -19.34 -7.53
N GLN A 9 10.12 -18.04 -7.22
CA GLN A 9 10.81 -17.05 -8.05
C GLN A 9 12.34 -17.23 -7.99
N ASN A 10 13.01 -16.88 -9.08
CA ASN A 10 14.46 -16.82 -9.07
C ASN A 10 14.95 -15.55 -8.33
N PRO A 11 16.16 -15.61 -7.70
CA PRO A 11 16.76 -14.42 -7.14
C PRO A 11 16.88 -13.30 -8.19
N GLY A 12 16.45 -12.10 -7.82
CA GLY A 12 16.49 -10.93 -8.69
C GLY A 12 15.27 -10.72 -9.61
N ASP A 13 14.35 -11.69 -9.69
CA ASP A 13 13.08 -11.47 -10.38
C ASP A 13 12.25 -10.37 -9.67
N ASP A 14 11.44 -9.64 -10.41
CA ASP A 14 10.49 -8.68 -9.84
C ASP A 14 9.34 -9.42 -9.15
N ILE A 15 9.14 -9.13 -7.88
CA ILE A 15 7.96 -9.55 -7.11
C ILE A 15 7.01 -8.36 -7.02
N ILE A 16 5.75 -8.60 -7.37
CA ILE A 16 4.66 -7.63 -7.23
C ILE A 16 3.59 -8.25 -6.35
N ILE A 17 3.25 -7.56 -5.27
CA ILE A 17 2.16 -7.92 -4.35
C ILE A 17 1.13 -6.82 -4.39
N MET A 18 -0.14 -7.20 -4.52
CA MET A 18 -1.27 -6.28 -4.50
C MET A 18 -2.37 -6.84 -3.60
N ASP A 19 -3.00 -5.96 -2.83
CA ASP A 19 -4.19 -6.34 -2.05
C ASP A 19 -5.37 -6.63 -2.97
N ILE A 20 -6.22 -7.55 -2.53
CA ILE A 20 -7.40 -7.98 -3.31
C ILE A 20 -8.56 -6.96 -3.27
N ASP A 21 -8.49 -5.98 -2.38
CA ASP A 21 -9.47 -4.90 -2.25
C ASP A 21 -9.08 -3.65 -3.07
N GLN A 22 -8.38 -3.88 -4.18
CA GLN A 22 -8.00 -2.85 -5.14
C GLN A 22 -8.62 -3.11 -6.51
N ILE A 23 -8.99 -2.03 -7.16
CA ILE A 23 -9.56 -2.06 -8.51
C ILE A 23 -8.64 -1.32 -9.46
N VAL A 24 -8.27 -1.95 -10.55
CA VAL A 24 -7.53 -1.32 -11.66
C VAL A 24 -8.53 -0.51 -12.49
N VAL A 25 -8.36 0.80 -12.53
CA VAL A 25 -9.24 1.72 -13.29
C VAL A 25 -8.52 2.47 -14.41
N GLY A 26 -7.20 2.32 -14.49
CA GLY A 26 -6.38 2.94 -15.52
C GLY A 26 -5.26 2.02 -16.00
N ASN A 27 -4.48 2.48 -16.99
CA ASN A 27 -3.33 1.74 -17.47
C ASN A 27 -2.26 1.62 -16.36
N VAL A 28 -1.90 0.39 -16.01
CA VAL A 28 -0.93 0.05 -14.96
C VAL A 28 0.45 -0.36 -15.50
N ASP A 29 0.66 -0.34 -16.81
CA ASP A 29 1.93 -0.79 -17.42
C ASP A 29 3.13 -0.05 -16.84
N GLU A 30 3.01 1.26 -16.66
CA GLU A 30 4.06 2.08 -16.06
C GLU A 30 4.35 1.68 -14.61
N LEU A 31 3.32 1.36 -13.81
CA LEU A 31 3.47 0.87 -12.44
C LEU A 31 4.16 -0.51 -12.42
N LEU A 32 3.71 -1.42 -13.28
CA LEU A 32 4.23 -2.79 -13.33
C LEU A 32 5.66 -2.84 -13.88
N SER A 33 6.00 -1.97 -14.83
CA SER A 33 7.35 -1.87 -15.40
C SER A 33 8.32 -0.97 -14.62
N TRP A 34 7.85 -0.26 -13.58
CA TRP A 34 8.71 0.64 -12.80
C TRP A 34 9.95 -0.09 -12.28
N PRO A 35 11.15 0.38 -12.57
CA PRO A 35 12.37 -0.31 -12.18
C PRO A 35 12.57 -0.26 -10.66
N VAL A 36 12.87 -1.41 -10.07
CA VAL A 36 13.31 -1.52 -8.67
C VAL A 36 14.70 -2.11 -8.60
N LYS A 37 15.50 -1.65 -7.64
CA LYS A 37 16.87 -2.11 -7.40
C LYS A 37 16.90 -3.13 -6.26
N GLU A 38 18.05 -3.79 -6.10
CA GLU A 38 18.34 -4.55 -4.90
C GLU A 38 18.20 -3.65 -3.65
N ARG A 39 17.63 -4.22 -2.59
CA ARG A 39 17.37 -3.52 -1.32
C ARG A 39 16.52 -2.24 -1.48
N GLU A 40 15.54 -2.31 -2.37
CA GLU A 40 14.56 -1.26 -2.59
C GLU A 40 13.15 -1.84 -2.55
N LEU A 41 12.25 -1.18 -1.81
CA LEU A 41 10.81 -1.42 -1.84
C LEU A 41 10.14 -0.25 -2.55
N LEU A 42 9.46 -0.52 -3.66
CA LEU A 42 8.50 0.40 -4.26
C LEU A 42 7.12 0.11 -3.69
N THR A 43 6.43 1.15 -3.24
CA THR A 43 5.09 1.03 -2.63
C THR A 43 4.27 2.29 -2.89
N TYR A 44 2.97 2.23 -2.61
CA TYR A 44 2.15 3.44 -2.54
C TYR A 44 2.50 4.29 -1.32
N GLY A 45 2.43 5.60 -1.47
CA GLY A 45 2.42 6.51 -0.33
C GLY A 45 1.10 6.41 0.44
N GLN A 46 1.17 6.49 1.76
CA GLN A 46 -0.01 6.64 2.60
C GLN A 46 -0.19 8.10 3.00
N TRP A 47 -0.48 8.93 2.03
CA TRP A 47 -0.59 10.39 2.20
C TRP A 47 -1.71 10.85 3.13
N TRP A 48 -2.66 9.98 3.45
CA TRP A 48 -3.69 10.24 4.48
C TRP A 48 -3.23 9.94 5.92
N ASN A 49 -2.02 9.44 6.11
CA ASN A 49 -1.45 9.14 7.42
C ASN A 49 0.03 9.55 7.51
N ALA A 50 0.30 10.72 8.09
CA ALA A 50 1.66 11.24 8.18
C ALA A 50 2.61 10.39 9.06
N LYS A 51 2.08 9.54 9.94
CA LYS A 51 2.89 8.69 10.83
C LYS A 51 3.39 7.42 10.16
N LEU A 52 2.73 6.97 9.10
CA LEU A 52 3.08 5.77 8.38
C LEU A 52 3.04 6.07 6.88
N PRO A 53 4.17 6.39 6.28
CA PRO A 53 4.22 6.97 4.93
C PRO A 53 4.01 5.96 3.80
N ILE A 54 3.96 4.66 4.11
CA ILE A 54 3.74 3.60 3.11
C ILE A 54 2.33 3.03 3.21
N ASN A 55 1.81 2.53 2.10
CA ASN A 55 0.57 1.78 2.02
C ASN A 55 0.84 0.34 1.59
N GLY A 56 0.40 -0.64 2.41
CA GLY A 56 0.62 -2.06 2.19
C GLY A 56 -0.13 -2.66 0.98
N GLY A 57 -1.02 -1.90 0.36
CA GLY A 57 -1.82 -2.38 -0.78
C GLY A 57 -1.02 -2.69 -2.03
N PHE A 58 0.23 -2.21 -2.12
CA PHE A 58 1.12 -2.52 -3.23
C PHE A 58 2.56 -2.56 -2.76
N TYR A 59 3.25 -3.64 -3.10
CA TYR A 59 4.70 -3.78 -2.93
C TYR A 59 5.33 -4.31 -4.22
N LYS A 60 6.44 -3.70 -4.63
CA LYS A 60 7.31 -4.23 -5.68
C LYS A 60 8.76 -4.22 -5.20
N PHE A 61 9.46 -5.35 -5.35
CA PHE A 61 10.84 -5.53 -4.93
C PHE A 61 11.49 -6.68 -5.69
N LYS A 62 12.82 -6.80 -5.61
CA LYS A 62 13.57 -7.95 -6.17
C LYS A 62 13.48 -9.17 -5.27
N SER A 63 13.20 -10.33 -5.82
CA SER A 63 13.14 -11.61 -5.11
C SER A 63 14.43 -11.84 -4.32
N GLY A 64 14.29 -12.14 -3.03
CA GLY A 64 15.39 -12.36 -2.11
C GLY A 64 16.09 -11.11 -1.57
N SER A 65 15.85 -9.92 -2.16
CA SER A 65 16.57 -8.70 -1.77
C SER A 65 16.13 -8.10 -0.43
N LEU A 66 14.97 -8.49 0.09
CA LEU A 66 14.39 -8.03 1.36
C LEU A 66 14.21 -9.18 2.36
N LYS A 67 15.06 -10.20 2.28
CA LYS A 67 14.95 -11.40 3.10
C LYS A 67 15.02 -11.13 4.62
N GLU A 68 15.68 -10.05 5.04
CA GLU A 68 15.80 -9.67 6.44
C GLU A 68 14.44 -9.42 7.09
N VAL A 69 13.47 -8.88 6.33
CA VAL A 69 12.09 -8.67 6.78
C VAL A 69 11.44 -10.00 7.16
N TRP A 70 11.66 -11.03 6.35
CA TRP A 70 11.18 -12.38 6.60
C TRP A 70 11.95 -13.07 7.73
N ASP A 71 13.28 -13.05 7.68
CA ASP A 71 14.15 -13.71 8.65
C ASP A 71 13.86 -13.21 10.08
N ASN A 72 13.70 -11.91 10.25
CA ASN A 72 13.37 -11.31 11.53
C ASN A 72 11.98 -11.71 12.02
N PHE A 73 10.99 -11.79 11.11
CA PHE A 73 9.66 -12.27 11.46
C PHE A 73 9.69 -13.72 11.98
N ILE A 74 10.35 -14.61 11.26
CA ILE A 74 10.43 -16.04 11.62
C ILE A 74 11.20 -16.25 12.92
N LYS A 75 12.29 -15.50 13.13
CA LYS A 75 13.10 -15.63 14.34
C LYS A 75 12.42 -15.09 15.60
N GLY A 76 11.53 -14.11 15.46
CA GLY A 76 10.99 -13.48 16.65
C GLY A 76 9.87 -12.48 16.42
N ALA A 77 8.76 -12.90 15.81
CA ALA A 77 7.59 -12.02 15.58
C ALA A 77 7.13 -11.30 16.87
N ASN A 78 7.03 -12.04 17.99
CA ASN A 78 6.62 -11.47 19.29
C ASN A 78 7.64 -10.45 19.83
N PHE A 79 8.93 -10.70 19.60
CA PHE A 79 9.98 -9.74 19.99
C PHE A 79 9.78 -8.42 19.23
N TRP A 80 9.66 -8.46 17.91
CA TRP A 80 9.49 -7.27 17.09
C TRP A 80 8.18 -6.52 17.38
N GLN A 81 7.11 -7.27 17.65
CA GLN A 81 5.83 -6.69 18.05
C GLN A 81 5.97 -5.86 19.34
N ASN A 82 6.58 -6.42 20.38
CA ASN A 82 6.81 -5.72 21.63
C ASN A 82 7.81 -4.57 21.47
N HIS A 83 8.92 -4.81 20.79
CA HIS A 83 9.98 -3.82 20.58
C HIS A 83 9.47 -2.53 19.95
N TYR A 84 8.68 -2.64 18.87
CA TYR A 84 8.16 -1.45 18.19
C TYR A 84 7.12 -0.69 19.01
N TYR A 85 6.35 -1.39 19.81
CA TYR A 85 5.42 -0.77 20.74
C TYR A 85 6.15 -0.06 21.89
N GLU A 86 7.07 -0.74 22.56
CA GLU A 86 7.82 -0.22 23.69
C GLU A 86 8.74 0.95 23.32
N THR A 87 9.27 0.94 22.11
CA THR A 87 10.08 2.05 21.56
C THR A 87 9.27 3.18 20.97
N GLY A 88 7.93 3.12 21.01
CA GLY A 88 7.03 4.16 20.52
C GLY A 88 6.96 4.30 18.99
N ARG A 89 7.46 3.31 18.25
CA ARG A 89 7.42 3.32 16.78
C ARG A 89 6.04 3.00 16.23
N VAL A 90 5.21 2.35 17.01
CA VAL A 90 3.79 2.09 16.73
C VAL A 90 2.94 2.51 17.91
N SER A 91 1.72 2.95 17.66
CA SER A 91 0.80 3.47 18.70
C SER A 91 0.02 2.37 19.42
N ALA A 92 -0.04 1.16 18.86
CA ALA A 92 -0.77 0.04 19.44
C ALA A 92 0.13 -1.21 19.52
N LYS A 93 -0.02 -2.00 20.58
CA LYS A 93 0.75 -3.24 20.75
C LYS A 93 0.48 -4.24 19.63
N TYR A 94 -0.77 -4.36 19.21
CA TYR A 94 -1.17 -5.19 18.09
C TYR A 94 -1.35 -4.30 16.86
N TYR A 95 -0.39 -4.33 15.98
CA TYR A 95 -0.35 -3.54 14.75
C TYR A 95 -0.34 -4.44 13.52
N GLY A 96 -0.75 -3.89 12.39
CA GLY A 96 -0.80 -4.62 11.13
C GLY A 96 0.56 -4.82 10.45
N GLU A 97 0.57 -5.67 9.44
CA GLU A 97 1.73 -6.02 8.62
C GLU A 97 2.45 -4.80 8.06
N GLN A 98 1.74 -3.81 7.57
CA GLN A 98 2.29 -2.58 7.02
C GLN A 98 3.21 -1.83 8.00
N ASN A 99 2.84 -1.78 9.28
CA ASN A 99 3.68 -1.20 10.33
C ASN A 99 4.96 -2.03 10.56
N TYR A 100 4.82 -3.36 10.56
CA TYR A 100 5.97 -4.24 10.68
C TYR A 100 6.96 -4.03 9.53
N VAL A 101 6.47 -4.12 8.30
CA VAL A 101 7.29 -3.94 7.10
C VAL A 101 8.01 -2.59 7.10
N TYR A 102 7.28 -1.49 7.38
CA TYR A 102 7.88 -0.17 7.43
C TYR A 102 9.03 -0.08 8.44
N ASN A 103 8.81 -0.58 9.65
CA ASN A 103 9.84 -0.54 10.70
C ASN A 103 11.03 -1.43 10.35
N GLN A 104 10.81 -2.63 9.80
CA GLN A 104 11.88 -3.51 9.34
C GLN A 104 12.72 -2.90 8.23
N ILE A 105 12.09 -2.20 7.29
CA ILE A 105 12.78 -1.48 6.22
C ILE A 105 13.69 -0.39 6.80
N LYS A 106 13.19 0.34 7.79
CA LYS A 106 13.99 1.38 8.49
C LYS A 106 15.16 0.75 9.27
N GLU A 107 14.92 -0.35 10.00
CA GLU A 107 15.98 -1.04 10.75
C GLU A 107 17.10 -1.56 9.86
N ASN A 108 16.75 -2.08 8.71
CA ASN A 108 17.70 -2.73 7.80
C ASN A 108 18.25 -1.76 6.73
N ASN A 109 17.98 -0.45 6.82
CA ASN A 109 18.41 0.56 5.85
C ASN A 109 18.05 0.20 4.40
N ILE A 110 16.83 -0.31 4.20
CA ILE A 110 16.29 -0.60 2.87
C ILE A 110 15.69 0.68 2.31
N LYS A 111 15.94 0.95 1.04
CA LYS A 111 15.39 2.13 0.36
C LYS A 111 13.88 1.98 0.17
N ILE A 112 13.12 3.03 0.45
CA ILE A 112 11.71 3.15 0.09
C ILE A 112 11.60 4.11 -1.10
N SER A 113 10.91 3.65 -2.14
CA SER A 113 10.46 4.49 -3.25
C SER A 113 8.93 4.51 -3.27
N LEU A 114 8.35 5.69 -3.41
CA LEU A 114 6.91 5.85 -3.46
C LEU A 114 6.46 6.08 -4.90
N THR A 115 5.33 5.48 -5.28
CA THR A 115 4.67 5.80 -6.53
C THR A 115 4.17 7.24 -6.52
N PRO A 116 3.91 7.86 -7.70
CA PRO A 116 3.22 9.13 -7.75
C PRO A 116 1.88 9.10 -6.99
N GLU A 117 1.62 10.11 -6.19
CA GLU A 117 0.42 10.20 -5.34
C GLU A 117 -0.88 10.03 -6.14
N LYS A 118 -0.86 10.54 -7.38
CA LYS A 118 -2.02 10.55 -8.28
C LYS A 118 -2.45 9.18 -8.80
N TRP A 119 -1.66 8.14 -8.59
CA TRP A 119 -1.95 6.81 -9.13
C TRP A 119 -2.89 5.99 -8.28
N LEU A 120 -2.99 6.31 -6.98
CA LEU A 120 -3.88 5.62 -6.07
C LEU A 120 -4.93 6.57 -5.49
N CYS A 121 -6.20 6.19 -5.63
CA CYS A 121 -7.33 6.81 -4.95
C CYS A 121 -7.82 5.89 -3.84
N LYS A 122 -7.99 6.41 -2.63
CA LYS A 122 -8.67 5.69 -1.56
C LYS A 122 -10.18 5.93 -1.67
N TYR A 123 -10.94 4.85 -1.86
CA TYR A 123 -12.39 4.87 -1.75
C TYR A 123 -12.84 4.65 -0.31
N THR A 124 -13.80 5.42 0.17
CA THR A 124 -14.43 5.25 1.47
C THR A 124 -15.95 5.26 1.32
N ASN A 125 -16.66 4.48 2.17
CA ASN A 125 -18.12 4.25 2.11
C ASN A 125 -18.98 5.50 2.04
N ASP A 126 -18.55 6.56 2.71
CA ASP A 126 -19.22 7.85 2.70
C ASP A 126 -18.32 8.87 2.03
N PHE A 127 -17.95 8.56 0.79
CA PHE A 127 -17.05 9.43 0.04
C PHE A 127 -17.56 10.88 0.04
N LYS A 128 -18.87 11.09 -0.12
CA LYS A 128 -19.48 12.42 -0.07
C LYS A 128 -19.52 13.04 1.35
N GLU A 129 -19.65 12.24 2.40
CA GLU A 129 -19.68 12.71 3.80
C GLU A 129 -18.29 12.72 4.43
N ASN A 130 -17.47 11.71 4.20
CA ASN A 130 -16.08 11.68 4.63
C ASN A 130 -15.19 12.71 3.93
N VAL A 131 -15.63 13.19 2.81
CA VAL A 131 -15.05 14.36 2.16
C VAL A 131 -15.16 15.59 3.07
N LYS A 132 -16.17 15.70 3.93
CA LYS A 132 -16.25 16.76 4.96
C LYS A 132 -15.34 16.47 6.15
N LEU A 133 -15.21 15.22 6.57
CA LEU A 133 -14.36 14.80 7.69
C LEU A 133 -12.87 14.77 7.33
N ASN A 134 -12.54 14.48 6.08
CA ASN A 134 -11.18 14.50 5.55
C ASN A 134 -10.81 15.83 4.87
N ARG A 135 -11.27 16.95 5.43
CA ARG A 135 -10.93 18.30 4.95
C ARG A 135 -9.43 18.50 4.80
N THR A 136 -8.65 17.90 5.70
CA THR A 136 -7.19 17.89 5.66
C THR A 136 -6.62 17.18 4.41
N TYR A 137 -7.31 16.18 3.91
CA TYR A 137 -6.93 15.50 2.67
C TYR A 137 -7.20 16.37 1.44
N ARG A 138 -8.31 17.10 1.45
CA ARG A 138 -8.67 18.03 0.36
C ARG A 138 -7.75 19.22 0.26
N GLU A 139 -7.28 19.73 1.40
CA GLU A 139 -6.37 20.87 1.44
C GLU A 139 -4.95 20.49 1.06
N LYS A 140 -4.57 19.23 1.33
CA LYS A 140 -3.24 18.68 1.05
C LYS A 140 -3.14 18.04 -0.33
N PHE A 141 -4.22 17.46 -0.81
CA PHE A 141 -4.32 16.81 -2.11
C PHE A 141 -5.39 17.53 -2.91
N ASP A 142 -5.11 17.75 -4.16
CA ASP A 142 -6.08 18.28 -5.11
C ASP A 142 -7.40 17.52 -4.96
N ALA A 143 -8.52 18.23 -4.73
CA ALA A 143 -9.81 17.61 -4.46
C ALA A 143 -10.24 16.60 -5.53
N GLU A 144 -9.72 16.77 -6.76
CA GLU A 144 -9.92 15.85 -7.88
C GLU A 144 -9.49 14.40 -7.58
N TYR A 145 -8.50 14.20 -6.69
CA TYR A 145 -8.07 12.84 -6.31
C TYR A 145 -9.01 12.12 -5.36
N MET A 146 -9.87 12.86 -4.73
CA MET A 146 -10.84 12.33 -3.79
C MET A 146 -12.17 12.03 -4.47
N ILE A 147 -12.37 12.51 -5.66
CA ILE A 147 -13.55 12.24 -6.48
C ILE A 147 -13.18 11.08 -7.40
N LEU A 148 -13.87 9.97 -7.23
CA LEU A 148 -13.78 8.86 -8.17
C LEU A 148 -14.45 9.31 -9.47
N ASP A 149 -13.66 9.96 -10.28
CA ASP A 149 -14.04 10.36 -11.62
C ASP A 149 -13.34 9.40 -12.59
N GLU A 150 -14.12 8.59 -13.27
CA GLU A 150 -13.65 7.65 -14.30
C GLU A 150 -12.87 8.36 -15.43
N THR A 151 -13.06 9.68 -15.54
CA THR A 151 -12.37 10.50 -16.53
C THR A 151 -11.00 11.00 -16.04
N HIS A 152 -10.64 10.80 -14.76
CA HIS A 152 -9.37 11.30 -14.23
C HIS A 152 -8.18 10.47 -14.76
N PRO A 153 -7.36 11.01 -15.66
CA PRO A 153 -6.41 10.22 -16.46
C PRO A 153 -5.22 9.69 -15.65
N ASN A 154 -5.05 10.17 -14.42
CA ASN A 154 -3.89 9.81 -13.59
C ASN A 154 -4.19 8.73 -12.55
N ILE A 155 -5.46 8.43 -12.27
CA ILE A 155 -5.81 7.36 -11.36
C ILE A 155 -5.60 6.02 -12.07
N LYS A 156 -4.80 5.15 -11.46
CA LYS A 156 -4.53 3.78 -11.95
C LYS A 156 -5.25 2.74 -11.11
N MET A 157 -5.33 2.98 -9.80
CA MET A 157 -5.86 2.05 -8.83
C MET A 157 -6.83 2.75 -7.88
N VAL A 158 -7.89 2.05 -7.49
CA VAL A 158 -8.79 2.44 -6.40
C VAL A 158 -8.68 1.42 -5.28
N HIS A 159 -8.33 1.86 -4.09
CA HIS A 159 -8.19 1.03 -2.90
C HIS A 159 -9.42 1.18 -2.01
N ILE A 160 -10.12 0.07 -1.73
CA ILE A 160 -11.38 0.02 -1.00
C ILE A 160 -11.18 -0.27 0.49
N ALA A 161 -10.02 0.12 1.02
CA ALA A 161 -9.66 -0.17 2.41
C ALA A 161 -10.60 0.47 3.43
N GLY A 162 -11.03 -0.32 4.41
CA GLY A 162 -11.84 0.14 5.53
C GLY A 162 -13.30 0.42 5.18
N VAL A 163 -13.75 -0.07 4.06
CA VAL A 163 -15.15 -0.02 3.63
C VAL A 163 -15.89 -1.17 4.31
N GLY A 164 -16.93 -0.87 5.09
CA GLY A 164 -17.77 -1.89 5.75
C GLY A 164 -18.66 -2.68 4.79
N LYS A 165 -18.50 -2.47 3.48
CA LYS A 165 -19.21 -3.17 2.41
C LYS A 165 -18.25 -3.98 1.58
N THR A 166 -18.74 -5.09 1.05
CA THR A 166 -18.01 -5.81 0.00
C THR A 166 -18.04 -5.01 -1.30
N ILE A 167 -17.09 -5.28 -2.18
CA ILE A 167 -17.01 -4.59 -3.48
C ILE A 167 -18.31 -4.69 -4.29
N HIS A 168 -19.04 -5.81 -4.13
CA HIS A 168 -20.32 -6.06 -4.80
C HIS A 168 -21.47 -5.18 -4.29
N GLU A 169 -21.32 -4.59 -3.10
CA GLU A 169 -22.33 -3.71 -2.49
C GLU A 169 -22.07 -2.25 -2.82
N ILE A 170 -20.98 -1.94 -3.51
CA ILE A 170 -20.65 -0.59 -3.96
C ILE A 170 -21.47 -0.27 -5.21
N ASP A 171 -22.26 0.80 -5.14
CA ASP A 171 -23.19 1.19 -6.22
C ASP A 171 -22.61 2.23 -7.19
N GLU A 172 -21.30 2.32 -7.26
CA GLU A 172 -20.63 3.21 -8.22
C GLU A 172 -20.44 2.51 -9.56
N GLN A 173 -21.04 3.04 -10.63
CA GLN A 173 -21.05 2.39 -11.94
C GLN A 173 -19.64 2.15 -12.47
N PHE A 174 -18.74 3.14 -12.36
CA PHE A 174 -17.37 2.97 -12.85
C PHE A 174 -16.60 1.88 -12.13
N ILE A 175 -16.89 1.63 -10.83
CA ILE A 175 -16.32 0.50 -10.08
C ILE A 175 -16.81 -0.81 -10.66
N LYS A 176 -18.12 -0.92 -10.89
CA LYS A 176 -18.74 -2.10 -11.50
C LYS A 176 -18.19 -2.41 -12.89
N ASP A 177 -17.91 -1.38 -13.67
CA ASP A 177 -17.40 -1.51 -15.04
C ASP A 177 -15.95 -2.03 -15.07
N ASN A 178 -15.17 -1.74 -14.04
CA ASN A 178 -13.76 -2.13 -13.94
C ASN A 178 -13.53 -3.36 -13.05
N TRP A 179 -14.49 -3.74 -12.23
CA TRP A 179 -14.45 -4.98 -11.45
C TRP A 179 -15.08 -6.13 -12.24
N LYS A 180 -14.27 -7.02 -12.80
CA LYS A 180 -14.71 -8.18 -13.58
C LYS A 180 -14.18 -9.48 -13.01
#